data_9e70275941488969e6b5218a49817442
#
_entry.id   9e70275941488969e6b5218a49817442
#
_cell.length_a   1.000
_cell.length_b   1.000
_cell.length_c   1.000
_cell.angle_alpha   90.00
_cell.angle_beta   90.00
_cell.angle_gamma   90.00
#
_symmetry.space_group_name_H-M   'P 1'
#
loop_
_entity.id
_entity.type
_entity.pdbx_description
1 polymer ?
#
loop_
_entity_poly.entity_id
_entity_poly.type
_entity_poly.pdbx_seq_one_letter_code
_entity_poly.pdbx_strand_id
1 'polypeptide(L)'
;TITVQAGISGPDLENALRNAPKLFGAKRAYTCGHFPQSFEYSSVGGWTVTRGAGQNSTYYGKIEDIVIAQEYATPTGVVKTEPFPARATGPDVNHIMMGSEGAFGVLTHVTLKVFRWMPQNHYKFSFMFKDWQSAMDAAREIMQCECGKPSVFRLSDPEETDCMMRLYGVDESPLAGLLSGFGYKPHKRCLFL
;
A
#
# COMPACT_ATOMS: atom_id res chain seq x y z
N THR A 1 10.31 14.54 1.62
CA THR A 1 9.54 14.22 2.85
C THR A 1 8.43 15.23 3.05
N ILE A 2 7.42 14.87 3.83
CA ILE A 2 6.36 15.76 4.30
C ILE A 2 6.06 15.46 5.76
N THR A 3 5.88 16.51 6.57
CA THR A 3 5.39 16.36 7.94
C THR A 3 3.92 16.78 7.99
N VAL A 4 3.08 15.95 8.56
CA VAL A 4 1.64 16.16 8.65
C VAL A 4 1.13 15.88 10.06
N GLN A 5 -0.01 16.47 10.40
CA GLN A 5 -0.73 16.11 11.61
C GLN A 5 -1.30 14.68 11.48
N ALA A 6 -1.31 13.95 12.57
CA ALA A 6 -1.76 12.55 12.60
C ALA A 6 -3.21 12.35 12.13
N GLY A 7 -4.06 13.37 12.29
CA GLY A 7 -5.47 13.34 11.90
C GLY A 7 -5.75 13.54 10.40
N ILE A 8 -4.76 13.85 9.57
CA ILE A 8 -4.98 14.05 8.13
C ILE A 8 -5.51 12.75 7.49
N SER A 9 -6.52 12.86 6.65
CA SER A 9 -7.07 11.73 5.89
C SER A 9 -6.16 11.33 4.73
N GLY A 10 -6.30 10.10 4.25
CA GLY A 10 -5.58 9.62 3.06
C GLY A 10 -5.82 10.49 1.83
N PRO A 11 -7.09 10.75 1.46
CA PRO A 11 -7.43 11.62 0.33
C PRO A 11 -6.85 13.03 0.43
N ASP A 12 -6.90 13.65 1.61
CA ASP A 12 -6.37 15.01 1.81
C ASP A 12 -4.85 15.04 1.67
N LEU A 13 -4.15 14.04 2.22
CA LEU A 13 -2.71 13.90 2.03
C LEU A 13 -2.35 13.73 0.55
N GLU A 14 -2.99 12.82 -0.16
CA GLU A 14 -2.72 12.60 -1.60
C GLU A 14 -3.04 13.83 -2.44
N ASN A 15 -4.14 14.51 -2.16
CA ASN A 15 -4.50 15.75 -2.84
C ASN A 15 -3.43 16.84 -2.62
N ALA A 16 -2.96 17.02 -1.39
CA ALA A 16 -1.89 17.96 -1.08
C ALA A 16 -0.58 17.59 -1.80
N LEU A 17 -0.20 16.31 -1.82
CA LEU A 17 1.00 15.83 -2.48
C LEU A 17 0.94 15.96 -4.00
N ARG A 18 -0.18 15.66 -4.62
CA ARG A 18 -0.39 15.84 -6.07
C ARG A 18 -0.36 17.32 -6.47
N ASN A 19 -0.83 18.19 -5.60
CA ASN A 19 -0.81 19.63 -5.80
C ASN A 19 0.42 20.32 -5.17
N ALA A 20 1.43 19.56 -4.75
CA ALA A 20 2.63 20.09 -4.11
C ALA A 20 3.34 21.23 -4.88
N PRO A 21 3.40 21.25 -6.23
CA PRO A 21 3.94 22.38 -6.97
C PRO A 21 3.19 23.69 -6.71
N LYS A 22 1.86 23.64 -6.60
CA LYS A 22 1.02 24.81 -6.37
C LYS A 22 1.00 25.23 -4.89
N LEU A 23 0.93 24.25 -3.98
CA LEU A 23 0.75 24.52 -2.56
C LEU A 23 2.06 24.85 -1.84
N PHE A 24 3.16 24.24 -2.25
CA PHE A 24 4.44 24.28 -1.54
C PHE A 24 5.61 24.72 -2.41
N GLY A 25 5.40 25.12 -3.67
CA GLY A 25 6.46 25.48 -4.59
C GLY A 25 7.38 24.30 -4.93
N ALA A 26 6.94 23.07 -4.75
CA ALA A 26 7.73 21.88 -5.06
C ALA A 26 7.95 21.73 -6.56
N LYS A 27 9.09 21.15 -6.95
CA LYS A 27 9.41 20.96 -8.37
C LYS A 27 8.50 19.96 -9.09
N ARG A 28 7.80 19.08 -8.35
CA ARG A 28 7.02 17.95 -8.89
C ARG A 28 5.85 17.60 -7.99
N ALA A 29 4.89 16.85 -8.54
CA ALA A 29 3.86 16.17 -7.79
C ALA A 29 4.41 14.89 -7.13
N TYR A 30 3.81 14.52 -6.00
CA TYR A 30 4.21 13.36 -5.20
C TYR A 30 3.01 12.49 -4.82
N THR A 31 3.30 11.33 -4.27
CA THR A 31 2.36 10.40 -3.65
C THR A 31 2.97 9.84 -2.35
N CYS A 32 2.14 9.48 -1.40
CA CYS A 32 2.60 8.79 -0.19
C CYS A 32 2.92 7.32 -0.45
N GLY A 33 2.41 6.73 -1.52
CA GLY A 33 2.60 5.31 -1.85
C GLY A 33 1.87 4.32 -0.95
N HIS A 34 1.18 4.78 0.08
CA HIS A 34 0.46 3.94 1.04
C HIS A 34 -1.05 4.03 0.82
N PHE A 35 -1.66 2.93 0.41
CA PHE A 35 -3.09 2.84 0.08
C PHE A 35 -3.71 1.62 0.79
N PRO A 36 -4.01 1.71 2.10
CA PRO A 36 -4.73 0.66 2.81
C PRO A 36 -6.18 0.57 2.31
N GLN A 37 -6.88 -0.53 2.58
CA GLN A 37 -8.28 -0.70 2.16
C GLN A 37 -9.20 0.40 2.71
N SER A 38 -8.92 0.89 3.91
CA SER A 38 -9.64 1.99 4.55
C SER A 38 -9.15 3.38 4.16
N PHE A 39 -8.38 3.53 3.09
CA PHE A 39 -7.69 4.77 2.69
C PHE A 39 -8.59 6.01 2.75
N GLU A 40 -9.83 5.90 2.26
CA GLU A 40 -10.77 7.01 2.16
C GLU A 40 -11.34 7.45 3.51
N TYR A 41 -11.30 6.59 4.52
CA TYR A 41 -11.92 6.80 5.83
C TYR A 41 -10.95 6.79 7.00
N SER A 42 -9.66 6.59 6.74
CA SER A 42 -8.63 6.47 7.77
C SER A 42 -7.62 7.61 7.73
N SER A 43 -6.95 7.81 8.85
CA SER A 43 -5.94 8.85 9.01
C SER A 43 -4.52 8.29 8.98
N VAL A 44 -3.56 9.17 8.65
CA VAL A 44 -2.13 8.85 8.67
C VAL A 44 -1.66 8.37 10.04
N GLY A 45 -2.16 8.99 11.11
CA GLY A 45 -1.87 8.56 12.47
C GLY A 45 -2.38 7.15 12.75
N GLY A 46 -3.61 6.84 12.31
CA GLY A 46 -4.16 5.50 12.40
C GLY A 46 -3.27 4.46 11.73
N TRP A 47 -2.83 4.73 10.49
CA TRP A 47 -1.91 3.83 9.78
C TRP A 47 -0.62 3.58 10.55
N THR A 48 -0.03 4.66 11.11
CA THR A 48 1.24 4.61 11.84
C THR A 48 1.13 3.79 13.13
N VAL A 49 0.10 4.05 13.94
CA VAL A 49 -0.05 3.38 15.24
C VAL A 49 -0.49 1.92 15.14
N THR A 50 -1.00 1.48 13.99
CA THR A 50 -1.40 0.08 13.73
C THR A 50 -0.44 -0.67 12.81
N ARG A 51 0.67 -0.05 12.37
CA ARG A 51 1.59 -0.62 11.37
C ARG A 51 0.88 -1.10 10.10
N GLY A 52 -0.02 -0.26 9.56
CA GLY A 52 -0.85 -0.59 8.43
C GLY A 52 -0.08 -1.00 7.18
N ALA A 53 -0.63 -1.97 6.44
CA ALA A 53 -0.20 -2.31 5.09
C ALA A 53 -1.25 -1.86 4.07
N GLY A 54 -0.86 -1.71 2.82
CA GLY A 54 -1.75 -1.33 1.72
C GLY A 54 -1.48 -2.13 0.46
N GLN A 55 -2.32 -1.95 -0.55
CA GLN A 55 -2.21 -2.70 -1.81
C GLN A 55 -0.89 -2.46 -2.54
N ASN A 56 -0.29 -1.28 -2.35
CA ASN A 56 0.96 -0.90 -3.02
C ASN A 56 2.21 -1.19 -2.17
N SER A 57 2.06 -1.90 -1.05
CA SER A 57 3.16 -2.15 -0.11
C SER A 57 4.25 -3.05 -0.69
N THR A 58 3.96 -3.82 -1.73
CA THR A 58 4.97 -4.65 -2.41
C THR A 58 6.12 -3.81 -2.96
N TYR A 59 5.83 -2.64 -3.49
CA TYR A 59 6.83 -1.71 -4.03
C TYR A 59 7.23 -0.61 -3.05
N TYR A 60 6.23 0.08 -2.46
CA TYR A 60 6.49 1.26 -1.63
C TYR A 60 6.87 0.92 -0.19
N GLY A 61 6.62 -0.31 0.26
CA GLY A 61 6.72 -0.72 1.66
C GLY A 61 5.41 -0.51 2.41
N LYS A 62 5.38 -0.98 3.65
CA LYS A 62 4.32 -0.69 4.62
C LYS A 62 4.53 0.69 5.24
N ILE A 63 3.60 1.11 6.09
CA ILE A 63 3.73 2.42 6.74
C ILE A 63 5.03 2.55 7.54
N GLU A 64 5.52 1.47 8.13
CA GLU A 64 6.76 1.44 8.91
C GLU A 64 8.03 1.68 8.06
N ASP A 65 7.96 1.40 6.75
CA ASP A 65 9.04 1.67 5.79
C ASP A 65 8.98 3.12 5.24
N ILE A 66 7.84 3.79 5.45
CA ILE A 66 7.53 5.12 4.92
C ILE A 66 7.68 6.20 5.99
N VAL A 67 7.34 5.90 7.25
CA VAL A 67 7.49 6.83 8.38
C VAL A 67 8.97 6.98 8.74
N ILE A 68 9.45 8.22 8.77
CA ILE A 68 10.84 8.54 9.12
C ILE A 68 10.99 9.28 10.44
N ALA A 69 9.92 9.96 10.89
CA ALA A 69 9.90 10.59 12.22
C ALA A 69 8.48 10.73 12.74
N GLN A 70 8.35 10.82 14.05
CA GLN A 70 7.08 10.91 14.77
C GLN A 70 7.19 11.87 15.96
N GLU A 71 6.08 12.47 16.33
CA GLU A 71 5.95 13.28 17.52
C GLU A 71 4.73 12.83 18.34
N TYR A 72 4.96 12.53 19.61
CA TYR A 72 3.94 12.08 20.56
C TYR A 72 3.81 13.01 21.74
N ALA A 73 2.58 13.31 22.13
CA ALA A 73 2.27 13.85 23.44
C ALA A 73 2.13 12.68 24.43
N THR A 74 3.00 12.63 25.43
CA THR A 74 3.02 11.60 26.47
C THR A 74 2.74 12.20 27.84
N PRO A 75 2.39 11.42 28.88
CA PRO A 75 2.19 11.94 30.21
C PRO A 75 3.41 12.67 30.83
N THR A 76 4.60 12.36 30.34
CA THR A 76 5.86 12.94 30.84
C THR A 76 6.42 14.05 29.96
N GLY A 77 5.74 14.38 28.84
CA GLY A 77 6.16 15.43 27.91
C GLY A 77 6.09 15.00 26.46
N VAL A 78 6.67 15.79 25.58
CA VAL A 78 6.70 15.49 24.13
C VAL A 78 7.89 14.60 23.79
N VAL A 79 7.60 13.48 23.15
CA VAL A 79 8.63 12.60 22.55
C VAL A 79 8.67 12.86 21.07
N LYS A 80 9.83 13.24 20.55
CA LYS A 80 10.04 13.53 19.13
C LYS A 80 11.24 12.77 18.62
N THR A 81 11.08 12.13 17.48
CA THR A 81 12.18 11.47 16.78
C THR A 81 12.65 12.34 15.61
N GLU A 82 13.93 12.21 15.28
CA GLU A 82 14.53 13.01 14.21
C GLU A 82 14.37 12.33 12.84
N PRO A 83 14.15 13.11 11.75
CA PRO A 83 13.88 12.58 10.41
C PRO A 83 15.17 12.16 9.68
N PHE A 84 15.97 11.30 10.28
CA PHE A 84 17.12 10.73 9.59
C PHE A 84 16.71 9.61 8.64
N PRO A 85 17.27 9.58 7.41
CA PRO A 85 16.94 8.55 6.42
C PRO A 85 17.33 7.14 6.84
N ALA A 86 18.38 7.02 7.63
CA ALA A 86 18.87 5.77 8.20
C ALA A 86 19.61 6.05 9.52
N ARG A 87 19.59 5.08 10.42
CA ARG A 87 20.24 5.16 11.73
C ARG A 87 21.11 3.94 11.95
N ALA A 88 22.29 4.17 12.51
CA ALA A 88 23.20 3.09 12.94
C ALA A 88 23.18 2.89 14.47
N THR A 89 22.57 3.79 15.22
CA THR A 89 22.46 3.74 16.68
C THR A 89 21.08 3.26 17.10
N GLY A 90 21.02 2.41 18.10
CA GLY A 90 19.78 1.90 18.67
C GLY A 90 19.62 2.26 20.14
N PRO A 91 18.46 1.95 20.75
CA PRO A 91 17.26 1.38 20.10
C PRO A 91 16.56 2.38 19.17
N ASP A 92 15.89 1.87 18.12
CA ASP A 92 15.12 2.70 17.20
C ASP A 92 13.76 3.06 17.81
N VAL A 93 13.67 4.27 18.34
CA VAL A 93 12.47 4.78 18.99
C VAL A 93 11.29 4.89 18.02
N ASN A 94 11.54 5.14 16.72
CA ASN A 94 10.47 5.13 15.72
C ASN A 94 9.75 3.77 15.70
N HIS A 95 10.52 2.69 15.63
CA HIS A 95 9.95 1.34 15.60
C HIS A 95 9.34 0.89 16.93
N ILE A 96 9.77 1.45 18.05
CA ILE A 96 9.14 1.21 19.37
C ILE A 96 7.77 1.88 19.44
N MET A 97 7.67 3.12 18.97
CA MET A 97 6.45 3.93 19.04
C MET A 97 5.40 3.54 17.98
N MET A 98 5.84 3.14 16.78
CA MET A 98 4.95 2.62 15.75
C MET A 98 4.27 1.32 16.18
N GLY A 99 2.97 1.20 15.92
CA GLY A 99 2.20 0.02 16.32
C GLY A 99 1.85 0.00 17.81
N SER A 100 2.06 1.09 18.54
CA SER A 100 1.76 1.18 19.98
C SER A 100 0.28 1.36 20.28
N GLU A 101 -0.55 1.68 19.29
CA GLU A 101 -2.01 1.89 19.42
C GLU A 101 -2.39 2.81 20.59
N GLY A 102 -1.54 3.80 20.89
CA GLY A 102 -1.76 4.75 21.97
C GLY A 102 -1.21 4.35 23.33
N ALA A 103 -0.55 3.19 23.46
CA ALA A 103 -0.03 2.71 24.75
C ALA A 103 1.02 3.65 25.38
N PHE A 104 1.78 4.38 24.56
CA PHE A 104 2.82 5.28 25.05
C PHE A 104 2.44 6.77 24.98
N GLY A 105 1.35 7.13 24.33
CA GLY A 105 0.93 8.52 24.19
C GLY A 105 0.11 8.75 22.93
N VAL A 106 -0.23 10.01 22.68
CA VAL A 106 -1.02 10.44 21.52
C VAL A 106 -0.09 10.91 20.41
N LEU A 107 -0.15 10.27 19.26
CA LEU A 107 0.59 10.68 18.07
C LEU A 107 0.02 12.00 17.54
N THR A 108 0.86 13.04 17.43
CA THR A 108 0.46 14.37 16.96
C THR A 108 0.91 14.65 15.55
N HIS A 109 2.16 14.32 15.21
CA HIS A 109 2.73 14.55 13.90
C HIS A 109 3.50 13.35 13.38
N VAL A 110 3.47 13.18 12.06
CA VAL A 110 4.20 12.13 11.35
C VAL A 110 4.97 12.75 10.20
N THR A 111 6.24 12.41 10.07
CA THR A 111 7.05 12.76 8.91
C THR A 111 7.16 11.55 8.00
N LEU A 112 6.69 11.68 6.77
CA LEU A 112 6.65 10.63 5.78
C LEU A 112 7.69 10.85 4.68
N LYS A 113 8.28 9.79 4.22
CA LYS A 113 8.90 9.68 2.90
C LYS A 113 7.81 9.79 1.84
N VAL A 114 8.10 10.49 0.75
CA VAL A 114 7.18 10.62 -0.39
C VAL A 114 7.87 10.23 -1.67
N PHE A 115 7.08 9.78 -2.64
CA PHE A 115 7.56 9.28 -3.92
C PHE A 115 7.07 10.19 -5.05
N ARG A 116 7.74 10.18 -6.19
CA ARG A 116 7.26 10.92 -7.37
C ARG A 116 5.93 10.34 -7.84
N TRP A 117 4.98 11.21 -8.11
CA TRP A 117 3.76 10.82 -8.77
C TRP A 117 3.97 10.80 -10.29
N MET A 118 3.92 9.61 -10.90
CA MET A 118 4.21 9.39 -12.32
C MET A 118 3.11 8.53 -12.95
N PRO A 119 1.88 9.07 -13.11
CA PRO A 119 0.75 8.30 -13.63
C PRO A 119 0.98 7.77 -15.05
N GLN A 120 1.82 8.44 -15.84
CA GLN A 120 2.21 8.00 -17.18
C GLN A 120 3.02 6.69 -17.21
N ASN A 121 3.57 6.27 -16.06
CA ASN A 121 4.35 5.05 -15.93
C ASN A 121 3.53 3.92 -15.26
N HIS A 122 2.22 4.09 -15.12
CA HIS A 122 1.36 3.08 -14.53
C HIS A 122 0.84 2.16 -15.63
N TYR A 123 1.37 0.95 -15.67
CA TYR A 123 0.89 -0.13 -16.52
C TYR A 123 0.17 -1.14 -15.64
N LYS A 124 -1.03 -1.59 -16.09
CA LYS A 124 -1.82 -2.59 -15.38
C LYS A 124 -1.93 -3.83 -16.25
N PHE A 125 -1.64 -4.95 -15.67
CA PHE A 125 -1.77 -6.25 -16.31
C PHE A 125 -2.62 -7.15 -15.44
N SER A 126 -3.47 -7.95 -16.08
CA SER A 126 -4.26 -8.98 -15.43
C SER A 126 -4.04 -10.29 -16.16
N PHE A 127 -3.74 -11.32 -15.44
CA PHE A 127 -3.51 -12.65 -16.00
C PHE A 127 -4.48 -13.64 -15.36
N MET A 128 -4.93 -14.62 -16.14
CA MET A 128 -5.73 -15.71 -15.63
C MET A 128 -4.96 -17.02 -15.79
N PHE A 129 -4.91 -17.80 -14.73
CA PHE A 129 -4.29 -19.12 -14.70
C PHE A 129 -5.36 -20.21 -14.63
N LYS A 130 -5.06 -21.39 -15.19
CA LYS A 130 -5.99 -22.52 -15.25
C LYS A 130 -6.10 -23.27 -13.92
N ASP A 131 -5.08 -23.14 -13.09
CA ASP A 131 -5.00 -23.79 -11.77
C ASP A 131 -4.13 -22.98 -10.80
N TRP A 132 -4.28 -23.29 -9.53
CA TRP A 132 -3.60 -22.61 -8.43
C TRP A 132 -2.08 -22.81 -8.46
N GLN A 133 -1.61 -24.02 -8.81
CA GLN A 133 -0.17 -24.31 -8.80
C GLN A 133 0.58 -23.48 -9.83
N SER A 134 0.07 -23.42 -11.06
CA SER A 134 0.65 -22.58 -12.12
C SER A 134 0.68 -21.10 -11.75
N ALA A 135 -0.37 -20.61 -11.06
CA ALA A 135 -0.44 -19.24 -10.60
C ALA A 135 0.59 -18.95 -9.50
N MET A 136 0.76 -19.86 -8.54
CA MET A 136 1.76 -19.75 -7.48
C MET A 136 3.19 -19.82 -8.01
N ASP A 137 3.46 -20.67 -9.00
CA ASP A 137 4.78 -20.78 -9.62
C ASP A 137 5.13 -19.48 -10.35
N ALA A 138 4.19 -18.92 -11.11
CA ALA A 138 4.37 -17.63 -11.77
C ALA A 138 4.58 -16.47 -10.77
N ALA A 139 3.81 -16.45 -9.68
CA ALA A 139 3.96 -15.45 -8.64
C ALA A 139 5.35 -15.52 -7.97
N ARG A 140 5.82 -16.74 -7.67
CA ARG A 140 7.15 -16.94 -7.11
C ARG A 140 8.25 -16.49 -8.07
N GLU A 141 8.16 -16.87 -9.33
CA GLU A 141 9.14 -16.49 -10.36
C GLU A 141 9.24 -14.97 -10.50
N ILE A 142 8.10 -14.26 -10.59
CA ILE A 142 8.07 -12.80 -10.69
C ILE A 142 8.71 -12.13 -9.47
N MET A 143 8.46 -12.66 -8.26
CA MET A 143 9.00 -12.06 -7.04
C MET A 143 10.49 -12.35 -6.83
N GLN A 144 11.03 -13.40 -7.46
CA GLN A 144 12.43 -13.84 -7.32
C GLN A 144 13.33 -13.43 -8.49
N CYS A 145 12.78 -12.97 -9.61
CA CYS A 145 13.56 -12.66 -10.82
C CYS A 145 14.41 -11.37 -10.72
N GLU A 146 14.34 -10.65 -9.61
CA GLU A 146 15.10 -9.40 -9.37
C GLU A 146 14.89 -8.31 -10.43
N CYS A 147 13.84 -8.42 -11.25
CA CYS A 147 13.52 -7.46 -12.33
C CYS A 147 12.78 -6.20 -11.84
N GLY A 148 12.71 -6.00 -10.53
CA GLY A 148 11.92 -4.96 -9.87
C GLY A 148 10.60 -5.52 -9.34
N LYS A 149 9.98 -4.76 -8.42
CA LYS A 149 8.73 -5.18 -7.78
C LYS A 149 7.54 -4.40 -8.36
N PRO A 150 6.44 -5.05 -8.69
CA PRO A 150 5.21 -4.35 -9.04
C PRO A 150 4.64 -3.58 -7.83
N SER A 151 3.94 -2.48 -8.08
CA SER A 151 3.33 -1.71 -6.99
C SER A 151 2.12 -2.44 -6.39
N VAL A 152 1.33 -3.07 -7.24
CA VAL A 152 0.24 -3.97 -6.83
C VAL A 152 0.60 -5.38 -7.30
N PHE A 153 0.50 -6.33 -6.40
CA PHE A 153 0.77 -7.74 -6.66
C PHE A 153 -0.24 -8.56 -5.87
N ARG A 154 -1.21 -9.12 -6.56
CA ARG A 154 -2.30 -9.86 -5.94
C ARG A 154 -2.62 -11.11 -6.74
N LEU A 155 -2.59 -12.23 -6.08
CA LEU A 155 -3.09 -13.49 -6.59
C LEU A 155 -4.35 -13.87 -5.83
N SER A 156 -5.45 -14.06 -6.56
CA SER A 156 -6.72 -14.55 -6.03
C SER A 156 -6.83 -16.04 -6.30
N ASP A 157 -7.20 -16.79 -5.28
CA ASP A 157 -7.45 -18.22 -5.37
C ASP A 157 -8.70 -18.52 -6.22
N PRO A 158 -9.04 -19.80 -6.48
CA PRO A 158 -10.20 -20.14 -7.30
C PRO A 158 -11.52 -19.65 -6.74
N GLU A 159 -11.73 -19.68 -5.43
CA GLU A 159 -12.97 -19.26 -4.79
C GLU A 159 -13.15 -17.75 -4.84
N GLU A 160 -12.10 -17.00 -4.51
CA GLU A 160 -12.10 -15.54 -4.61
C GLU A 160 -12.27 -15.11 -6.08
N THR A 161 -11.58 -15.76 -7.01
CA THR A 161 -11.70 -15.49 -8.45
C THR A 161 -13.13 -15.68 -8.94
N ASP A 162 -13.78 -16.79 -8.58
CA ASP A 162 -15.17 -17.04 -8.98
C ASP A 162 -16.14 -16.05 -8.30
N CYS A 163 -15.89 -15.66 -7.04
CA CYS A 163 -16.66 -14.62 -6.38
C CYS A 163 -16.56 -13.28 -7.11
N MET A 164 -15.36 -12.87 -7.50
CA MET A 164 -15.15 -11.64 -8.28
C MET A 164 -15.80 -11.73 -9.65
N MET A 165 -15.68 -12.85 -10.36
CA MET A 165 -16.29 -13.05 -11.67
C MET A 165 -17.83 -12.91 -11.63
N ARG A 166 -18.46 -13.43 -10.57
CA ARG A 166 -19.89 -13.25 -10.33
C ARG A 166 -20.25 -11.81 -9.99
N LEU A 167 -19.50 -11.19 -9.09
CA LEU A 167 -19.73 -9.80 -8.67
C LEU A 167 -19.69 -8.82 -9.86
N TYR A 168 -18.80 -9.05 -10.80
CA TYR A 168 -18.67 -8.24 -12.01
C TYR A 168 -19.53 -8.73 -13.18
N GLY A 169 -20.40 -9.71 -12.98
CA GLY A 169 -21.32 -10.22 -14.00
C GLY A 169 -20.65 -10.96 -15.15
N VAL A 170 -19.40 -11.37 -14.98
CA VAL A 170 -18.64 -12.07 -16.04
C VAL A 170 -19.17 -13.48 -16.26
N ASP A 171 -19.59 -14.16 -15.19
CA ASP A 171 -20.12 -15.53 -15.25
C ASP A 171 -21.44 -15.64 -16.04
N GLU A 172 -22.19 -14.55 -16.13
CA GLU A 172 -23.45 -14.46 -16.92
C GLU A 172 -23.19 -14.01 -18.36
N SER A 173 -21.96 -13.70 -18.72
CA SER A 173 -21.58 -13.19 -20.05
C SER A 173 -21.09 -14.32 -20.99
N PRO A 174 -21.14 -14.12 -22.31
CA PRO A 174 -20.55 -15.03 -23.27
C PRO A 174 -19.06 -15.31 -23.04
N LEU A 175 -18.37 -14.40 -22.33
CA LEU A 175 -16.96 -14.53 -21.97
C LEU A 175 -16.71 -15.72 -21.06
N ALA A 176 -17.65 -16.06 -20.16
CA ALA A 176 -17.51 -17.24 -19.28
C ALA A 176 -17.42 -18.54 -20.08
N GLY A 177 -18.26 -18.69 -21.10
CA GLY A 177 -18.21 -19.83 -22.01
C GLY A 177 -16.91 -19.93 -22.80
N LEU A 178 -16.43 -18.78 -23.30
CA LEU A 178 -15.17 -18.71 -24.01
C LEU A 178 -13.99 -19.09 -23.10
N LEU A 179 -13.90 -18.55 -21.89
CA LEU A 179 -12.87 -18.86 -20.90
C LEU A 179 -12.87 -20.36 -20.57
N SER A 180 -14.03 -20.95 -20.33
CA SER A 180 -14.19 -22.39 -20.06
C SER A 180 -13.72 -23.24 -21.24
N GLY A 181 -14.00 -22.81 -22.48
CA GLY A 181 -13.52 -23.46 -23.70
C GLY A 181 -11.99 -23.46 -23.83
N PHE A 182 -11.32 -22.42 -23.36
CA PHE A 182 -9.86 -22.32 -23.28
C PHE A 182 -9.26 -23.02 -22.05
N GLY A 183 -10.08 -23.64 -21.21
CA GLY A 183 -9.64 -24.43 -20.06
C GLY A 183 -9.60 -23.67 -18.73
N TYR A 184 -10.04 -22.41 -18.68
CA TYR A 184 -10.18 -21.62 -17.46
C TYR A 184 -11.51 -21.94 -16.76
N LYS A 185 -11.57 -23.10 -16.14
CA LYS A 185 -12.80 -23.63 -15.55
C LYS A 185 -13.12 -23.01 -14.18
N PRO A 186 -14.40 -22.80 -13.85
CA PRO A 186 -14.81 -22.44 -12.48
C PRO A 186 -14.20 -23.40 -11.44
N HIS A 187 -13.96 -22.90 -10.24
CA HIS A 187 -13.34 -23.58 -9.10
C HIS A 187 -11.89 -24.07 -9.34
N LYS A 188 -11.26 -23.66 -10.44
CA LYS A 188 -9.84 -23.94 -10.73
C LYS A 188 -9.06 -22.71 -11.17
N ARG A 189 -9.70 -21.82 -11.94
CA ARG A 189 -9.08 -20.61 -12.47
C ARG A 189 -8.67 -19.64 -11.37
N CYS A 190 -7.54 -18.99 -11.54
CA CYS A 190 -7.01 -18.00 -10.59
C CYS A 190 -6.77 -16.68 -11.32
N LEU A 191 -7.10 -15.56 -10.70
CA LEU A 191 -6.85 -14.22 -11.21
C LEU A 191 -5.59 -13.65 -10.57
N PHE A 192 -4.73 -13.07 -11.39
CA PHE A 192 -3.50 -12.42 -10.98
C PHE A 192 -3.46 -10.98 -11.48
N LEU A 193 -3.23 -10.01 -10.60
CA LEU A 193 -3.21 -8.57 -10.83
C LEU A 193 -1.86 -7.99 -10.46
#